data_e4f601a25f8533d0d86966fa7fc5e501
#
_entry.id   e4f601a25f8533d0d86966fa7fc5e501
#
_cell.length_a   1.000
_cell.length_b   1.000
_cell.length_c   1.000
_cell.angle_alpha   90.00
_cell.angle_beta   90.00
_cell.angle_gamma   90.00
#
_symmetry.space_group_name_H-M   'P 1'
#
loop_
_entity.id
_entity.type
_entity.pdbx_description
1 polymer ?
#
loop_
_entity_poly.entity_id
_entity_poly.type
_entity_poly.pdbx_seq_one_letter_code
_entity_poly.pdbx_strand_id
1 'polypeptide(L)'
;MLKIKNFSYRYQSRANFTLHDISLELSEGEMLLLAGHSGCGKSTLIKAISGLLCGEQGQTLGNIYLDGMDVAKLKPEQIGLLAGTVYQSPDDQLFAMTAGDEVGFALENQGLEYDFIRSRVKEAMAMVGLAGFEEYGIHQLSGGQRQRLALASILVTRPKLLILDEPVSQMNPQGVKSFLELLLRLNKEENISILMIEHRVNELAEYFPRLAVMEQGRIIYDGCIEQAWPILAAKGDVGVREPQSVKLCRELQLSRLTSNNEQIVDLIKRECQISYIKEADRGKAILSPENPRSTHNEHINIDKGKMYTIANMPITAKNDKQNGQENILLEVQHVFYTYPGATEPTLKDLSFTIPEGKIVALMGFNGAGKSTLMNILGGLSELERGEIKLGGKCISNALDGVGYLRQEPDLMLLADTVEQELCWNNKLITSTELEELLGRLKLTEYRHDFPLALSKGQRLRVVLGSMLARRPKLLLLDEPTTGQDEQSLNEIKRLLLSYKNAGGSVFICTHDVELAAELADRVLLLRQGEILVDGAARNILSDKAYLRESGLNATAILDISERLNIPSCILAKEVKHYVSTSAMGGQ
;
A
#
# COMPACT_ATOMS: atom_id res chain seq x y z
N MET A 1 4.23 -28.22 -12.04
CA MET A 1 5.31 -27.21 -12.18
C MET A 1 6.09 -27.03 -10.89
N LEU A 2 5.54 -26.47 -9.83
CA LEU A 2 6.14 -26.34 -8.49
C LEU A 2 5.49 -27.30 -7.51
N LYS A 3 6.30 -28.04 -6.72
CA LYS A 3 5.80 -28.91 -5.65
C LYS A 3 6.68 -28.78 -4.41
N ILE A 4 6.09 -28.32 -3.31
CA ILE A 4 6.71 -28.20 -2.00
C ILE A 4 6.14 -29.27 -1.10
N LYS A 5 6.99 -30.07 -0.45
CA LYS A 5 6.59 -31.18 0.43
C LYS A 5 7.18 -31.02 1.82
N ASN A 6 6.31 -30.75 2.78
CA ASN A 6 6.64 -30.66 4.22
C ASN A 6 7.91 -29.84 4.48
N PHE A 7 8.05 -28.71 3.75
CA PHE A 7 9.26 -27.90 3.78
C PHE A 7 9.31 -27.01 5.02
N SER A 8 10.42 -27.09 5.76
CA SER A 8 10.70 -26.23 6.90
C SER A 8 12.10 -25.66 6.78
N TYR A 9 12.27 -24.40 7.17
CA TYR A 9 13.56 -23.72 7.13
C TYR A 9 13.80 -22.87 8.37
N ARG A 10 15.03 -22.94 8.91
CA ARG A 10 15.50 -22.16 10.05
C ARG A 10 16.84 -21.52 9.71
N TYR A 11 16.91 -20.18 9.80
CA TYR A 11 18.17 -19.46 9.73
C TYR A 11 19.07 -19.82 10.92
N GLN A 12 20.38 -19.86 10.72
CA GLN A 12 21.35 -20.17 11.80
C GLN A 12 21.27 -19.14 12.95
N SER A 13 21.01 -17.88 12.62
CA SER A 13 20.86 -16.79 13.58
C SER A 13 19.57 -16.82 14.40
N ARG A 14 18.64 -17.75 14.10
CA ARG A 14 17.34 -17.85 14.79
C ARG A 14 17.17 -19.17 15.54
N ALA A 15 16.56 -19.10 16.71
CA ALA A 15 16.23 -20.29 17.50
C ALA A 15 15.07 -21.10 16.88
N ASN A 16 14.09 -20.44 16.30
CA ASN A 16 12.88 -21.04 15.77
C ASN A 16 12.91 -21.13 14.22
N PHE A 17 12.17 -22.09 13.68
CA PHE A 17 11.96 -22.18 12.25
C PHE A 17 11.22 -20.93 11.74
N THR A 18 11.59 -20.45 10.56
CA THR A 18 10.90 -19.36 9.85
C THR A 18 9.78 -19.91 8.96
N LEU A 19 9.98 -21.11 8.40
CA LEU A 19 8.98 -21.85 7.65
C LEU A 19 8.73 -23.17 8.36
N HIS A 20 7.46 -23.55 8.49
CA HIS A 20 7.02 -24.74 9.21
C HIS A 20 6.11 -25.59 8.33
N ASP A 21 6.58 -26.76 7.93
CA ASP A 21 5.79 -27.80 7.28
C ASP A 21 4.96 -27.28 6.08
N ILE A 22 5.60 -26.47 5.23
CA ILE A 22 4.97 -25.90 4.04
C ILE A 22 4.74 -27.01 3.02
N SER A 23 3.50 -27.19 2.62
CA SER A 23 3.10 -28.04 1.50
C SER A 23 2.25 -27.23 0.55
N LEU A 24 2.70 -27.11 -0.72
CA LEU A 24 2.07 -26.29 -1.75
C LEU A 24 2.38 -26.90 -3.11
N GLU A 25 1.38 -27.00 -3.96
CA GLU A 25 1.57 -27.43 -5.35
C GLU A 25 1.03 -26.37 -6.31
N LEU A 26 1.76 -26.08 -7.38
CA LEU A 26 1.33 -25.21 -8.47
C LEU A 26 1.46 -25.98 -9.79
N SER A 27 0.36 -26.15 -10.48
CA SER A 27 0.31 -26.83 -11.76
C SER A 27 0.90 -25.96 -12.88
N GLU A 28 1.17 -26.56 -14.04
CA GLU A 28 1.61 -25.82 -15.20
C GLU A 28 0.48 -24.91 -15.71
N GLY A 29 0.82 -23.66 -16.03
CA GLY A 29 -0.13 -22.63 -16.45
C GLY A 29 -1.08 -22.14 -15.34
N GLU A 30 -0.88 -22.54 -14.08
CA GLU A 30 -1.71 -22.07 -12.97
C GLU A 30 -1.21 -20.73 -12.42
N MET A 31 -2.15 -19.90 -11.97
CA MET A 31 -1.88 -18.63 -11.30
C MET A 31 -2.29 -18.73 -9.83
N LEU A 32 -1.35 -18.47 -8.92
CA LEU A 32 -1.54 -18.50 -7.48
C LEU A 32 -1.14 -17.17 -6.84
N LEU A 33 -2.04 -16.62 -6.04
CA LEU A 33 -1.76 -15.47 -5.19
C LEU A 33 -1.37 -15.95 -3.79
N LEU A 34 -0.23 -15.51 -3.27
CA LEU A 34 0.24 -15.78 -1.92
C LEU A 34 0.16 -14.51 -1.08
N ALA A 35 -0.61 -14.55 0.00
CA ALA A 35 -0.81 -13.42 0.91
C ALA A 35 -0.48 -13.80 2.37
N GLY A 36 -0.46 -12.80 3.26
CA GLY A 36 -0.18 -12.97 4.69
C GLY A 36 0.57 -11.79 5.28
N HIS A 37 0.70 -11.74 6.61
CA HIS A 37 1.41 -10.68 7.32
C HIS A 37 2.83 -10.44 6.82
N SER A 38 3.31 -9.21 6.96
CA SER A 38 4.74 -8.92 6.80
C SER A 38 5.54 -9.75 7.83
N GLY A 39 6.65 -10.35 7.36
CA GLY A 39 7.48 -11.20 8.22
C GLY A 39 6.95 -12.62 8.48
N CYS A 40 5.80 -13.05 7.90
CA CYS A 40 5.30 -14.42 8.09
C CYS A 40 6.09 -15.50 7.32
N GLY A 41 7.11 -15.13 6.53
CA GLY A 41 7.99 -16.06 5.84
C GLY A 41 7.86 -16.10 4.31
N LYS A 42 7.02 -15.26 3.66
CA LYS A 42 6.82 -15.24 2.20
C LYS A 42 8.12 -15.08 1.41
N SER A 43 8.92 -14.06 1.73
CA SER A 43 10.21 -13.83 1.05
C SER A 43 11.22 -14.95 1.32
N THR A 44 11.16 -15.60 2.51
CA THR A 44 11.97 -16.80 2.78
C THR A 44 11.54 -17.97 1.89
N LEU A 45 10.22 -18.12 1.67
CA LEU A 45 9.69 -19.14 0.76
C LEU A 45 10.13 -18.90 -0.69
N ILE A 46 10.08 -17.63 -1.17
CA ILE A 46 10.63 -17.27 -2.49
C ILE A 46 12.10 -17.67 -2.58
N LYS A 47 12.93 -17.26 -1.63
CA LYS A 47 14.36 -17.60 -1.61
C LYS A 47 14.58 -19.12 -1.64
N ALA A 48 13.74 -19.88 -0.95
CA ALA A 48 13.80 -21.34 -0.97
C ALA A 48 13.49 -21.91 -2.36
N ILE A 49 12.42 -21.43 -3.02
CA ILE A 49 12.02 -21.87 -4.36
C ILE A 49 13.09 -21.47 -5.41
N SER A 50 13.66 -20.27 -5.28
CA SER A 50 14.72 -19.76 -6.17
C SER A 50 16.11 -20.37 -5.88
N GLY A 51 16.21 -21.32 -4.93
CA GLY A 51 17.48 -21.98 -4.59
C GLY A 51 18.48 -21.10 -3.84
N LEU A 52 18.13 -19.88 -3.46
CA LEU A 52 19.03 -18.92 -2.82
C LEU A 52 19.40 -19.33 -1.37
N LEU A 53 18.62 -20.21 -0.74
CA LEU A 53 18.93 -20.75 0.59
C LEU A 53 19.89 -21.93 0.57
N CYS A 54 20.21 -22.51 -0.58
CA CYS A 54 21.08 -23.69 -0.70
C CYS A 54 22.54 -23.40 -0.30
N GLY A 55 22.97 -22.14 -0.31
CA GLY A 55 24.30 -21.69 0.12
C GLY A 55 24.33 -21.06 1.52
N GLU A 56 23.18 -20.78 2.12
CA GLU A 56 23.11 -20.18 3.44
C GLU A 56 23.27 -21.23 4.54
N GLN A 57 23.96 -20.87 5.62
CA GLN A 57 24.05 -21.71 6.82
C GLN A 57 22.68 -21.71 7.52
N GLY A 58 21.88 -22.74 7.24
CA GLY A 58 20.53 -22.92 7.78
C GLY A 58 20.15 -24.38 7.88
N GLN A 59 19.09 -24.68 8.62
CA GLN A 59 18.55 -26.03 8.72
C GLN A 59 17.31 -26.17 7.82
N THR A 60 17.36 -27.14 6.91
CA THR A 60 16.28 -27.46 5.97
C THR A 60 15.69 -28.82 6.27
N LEU A 61 14.36 -28.96 6.25
CA LEU A 61 13.62 -30.23 6.27
C LEU A 61 12.62 -30.24 5.11
N GLY A 62 12.33 -31.42 4.56
CA GLY A 62 11.45 -31.54 3.38
C GLY A 62 12.13 -31.15 2.08
N ASN A 63 11.36 -31.07 0.99
CA ASN A 63 11.90 -30.86 -0.36
C ASN A 63 11.06 -29.88 -1.18
N ILE A 64 11.72 -29.18 -2.10
CA ILE A 64 11.10 -28.34 -3.13
C ILE A 64 11.47 -28.90 -4.50
N TYR A 65 10.49 -29.08 -5.38
CA TYR A 65 10.68 -29.55 -6.74
C TYR A 65 10.19 -28.52 -7.74
N LEU A 66 11.03 -28.22 -8.74
CA LEU A 66 10.68 -27.45 -9.93
C LEU A 66 10.71 -28.38 -11.13
N ASP A 67 9.60 -28.48 -11.85
CA ASP A 67 9.44 -29.38 -12.99
C ASP A 67 9.89 -30.84 -12.69
N GLY A 68 9.58 -31.30 -11.47
CA GLY A 68 9.96 -32.63 -10.97
C GLY A 68 11.40 -32.77 -10.49
N MET A 69 12.26 -31.76 -10.66
CA MET A 69 13.65 -31.74 -10.22
C MET A 69 13.80 -31.13 -8.83
N ASP A 70 14.57 -31.77 -7.96
CA ASP A 70 14.82 -31.30 -6.58
C ASP A 70 15.74 -30.06 -6.59
N VAL A 71 15.20 -28.92 -6.13
CA VAL A 71 15.90 -27.62 -6.13
C VAL A 71 17.25 -27.69 -5.40
N ALA A 72 17.34 -28.48 -4.34
CA ALA A 72 18.60 -28.63 -3.58
C ALA A 72 19.73 -29.28 -4.38
N LYS A 73 19.42 -29.91 -5.51
CA LYS A 73 20.38 -30.59 -6.40
C LYS A 73 20.66 -29.81 -7.69
N LEU A 74 19.93 -28.74 -7.94
CA LEU A 74 20.08 -27.92 -9.12
C LEU A 74 21.13 -26.82 -8.87
N LYS A 75 21.85 -26.48 -9.94
CA LYS A 75 22.69 -25.27 -9.95
C LYS A 75 21.84 -24.02 -10.13
N PRO A 76 22.30 -22.84 -9.66
CA PRO A 76 21.56 -21.58 -9.84
C PRO A 76 21.14 -21.30 -11.29
N GLU A 77 22.00 -21.60 -12.27
CA GLU A 77 21.72 -21.41 -13.70
C GLU A 77 20.53 -22.28 -14.15
N GLN A 78 20.46 -23.53 -13.67
CA GLN A 78 19.38 -24.45 -14.00
C GLN A 78 18.06 -24.01 -13.38
N ILE A 79 18.10 -23.47 -12.16
CA ILE A 79 16.91 -22.91 -11.49
C ILE A 79 16.42 -21.69 -12.25
N GLY A 80 17.30 -20.78 -12.66
CA GLY A 80 16.96 -19.57 -13.43
C GLY A 80 16.31 -19.84 -14.79
N LEU A 81 16.57 -21.00 -15.40
CA LEU A 81 15.88 -21.44 -16.63
C LEU A 81 14.46 -21.98 -16.36
N LEU A 82 14.18 -22.45 -15.16
CA LEU A 82 12.88 -23.01 -14.77
C LEU A 82 11.98 -21.99 -14.12
N ALA A 83 12.56 -21.15 -13.25
CA ALA A 83 11.84 -20.17 -12.43
C ALA A 83 12.58 -18.84 -12.42
N GLY A 84 11.90 -17.77 -12.80
CA GLY A 84 12.41 -16.41 -12.74
C GLY A 84 11.71 -15.61 -11.65
N THR A 85 12.47 -14.81 -10.90
CA THR A 85 11.95 -14.01 -9.78
C THR A 85 12.07 -12.53 -10.08
N VAL A 86 10.97 -11.79 -9.98
CA VAL A 86 10.94 -10.32 -9.97
C VAL A 86 10.74 -9.88 -8.53
N TYR A 87 11.67 -9.09 -8.01
CA TYR A 87 11.65 -8.58 -6.65
C TYR A 87 10.82 -7.32 -6.50
N GLN A 88 10.51 -6.94 -5.27
CA GLN A 88 9.67 -5.81 -4.90
C GLN A 88 10.16 -4.47 -5.46
N SER A 89 11.48 -4.22 -5.41
CA SER A 89 12.11 -3.03 -5.97
C SER A 89 12.84 -3.39 -7.25
N PRO A 90 12.44 -2.89 -8.43
CA PRO A 90 13.19 -3.10 -9.66
C PRO A 90 14.60 -2.48 -9.59
N ASP A 91 14.78 -1.40 -8.82
CA ASP A 91 16.08 -0.72 -8.69
C ASP A 91 17.13 -1.60 -7.96
N ASP A 92 16.69 -2.56 -7.12
CA ASP A 92 17.58 -3.54 -6.47
C ASP A 92 17.99 -4.68 -7.41
N GLN A 93 17.30 -4.82 -8.54
CA GLN A 93 17.49 -5.91 -9.51
C GLN A 93 18.21 -5.44 -10.77
N LEU A 94 17.95 -4.20 -11.22
CA LEU A 94 18.47 -3.63 -12.45
C LEU A 94 19.85 -2.99 -12.21
N PHE A 95 20.86 -3.37 -12.99
CA PHE A 95 22.25 -2.90 -12.78
C PHE A 95 23.00 -2.51 -14.05
N ALA A 96 22.49 -2.84 -15.24
CA ALA A 96 23.13 -2.48 -16.50
C ALA A 96 22.96 -0.99 -16.85
N MET A 97 23.72 -0.51 -17.83
CA MET A 97 23.66 0.88 -18.28
C MET A 97 22.43 1.13 -19.17
N THR A 98 22.11 0.20 -20.05
CA THR A 98 20.97 0.28 -20.97
C THR A 98 19.94 -0.81 -20.72
N ALA A 99 18.72 -0.58 -21.19
CA ALA A 99 17.64 -1.55 -21.06
C ALA A 99 17.91 -2.84 -21.87
N GLY A 100 18.55 -2.70 -23.03
CA GLY A 100 18.92 -3.86 -23.87
C GLY A 100 19.98 -4.74 -23.22
N ASP A 101 21.02 -4.12 -22.63
CA ASP A 101 22.08 -4.85 -21.91
C ASP A 101 21.52 -5.60 -20.70
N GLU A 102 20.60 -4.96 -19.97
CA GLU A 102 19.93 -5.58 -18.82
C GLU A 102 19.19 -6.86 -19.21
N VAL A 103 18.39 -6.79 -20.28
CA VAL A 103 17.61 -7.94 -20.75
C VAL A 103 18.55 -9.00 -21.36
N GLY A 104 19.62 -8.61 -22.05
CA GLY A 104 20.57 -9.52 -22.68
C GLY A 104 21.47 -10.27 -21.71
N PHE A 105 21.72 -9.72 -20.54
CA PHE A 105 22.74 -10.17 -19.58
C PHE A 105 22.66 -11.68 -19.25
N ALA A 106 21.44 -12.21 -19.02
CA ALA A 106 21.27 -13.62 -18.69
C ALA A 106 21.67 -14.56 -19.83
N LEU A 107 21.47 -14.15 -21.09
CA LEU A 107 21.82 -14.92 -22.28
C LEU A 107 23.32 -14.80 -22.61
N GLU A 108 23.93 -13.64 -22.36
CA GLU A 108 25.37 -13.41 -22.49
C GLU A 108 26.15 -14.33 -21.54
N ASN A 109 25.70 -14.46 -20.29
CA ASN A 109 26.30 -15.39 -19.32
C ASN A 109 26.18 -16.86 -19.73
N GLN A 110 25.25 -17.21 -20.61
CA GLN A 110 25.13 -18.54 -21.21
C GLN A 110 26.07 -18.73 -22.41
N GLY A 111 26.78 -17.68 -22.86
CA GLY A 111 27.69 -17.72 -23.98
C GLY A 111 27.01 -17.89 -25.33
N LEU A 112 25.77 -17.42 -25.50
CA LEU A 112 25.02 -17.49 -26.73
C LEU A 112 25.51 -16.46 -27.75
N GLU A 113 25.25 -16.71 -29.06
CA GLU A 113 25.67 -15.80 -30.12
C GLU A 113 24.93 -14.45 -30.07
N TYR A 114 25.64 -13.38 -30.41
CA TYR A 114 25.17 -12.00 -30.34
C TYR A 114 23.85 -11.76 -31.12
N ASP A 115 23.74 -12.25 -32.35
CA ASP A 115 22.55 -12.07 -33.17
C ASP A 115 21.32 -12.76 -32.56
N PHE A 116 21.52 -13.93 -31.96
CA PHE A 116 20.47 -14.63 -31.21
C PHE A 116 20.04 -13.83 -29.99
N ILE A 117 20.99 -13.33 -29.17
CA ILE A 117 20.72 -12.51 -28.00
C ILE A 117 19.92 -11.28 -28.40
N ARG A 118 20.36 -10.55 -29.42
CA ARG A 118 19.69 -9.34 -29.92
C ARG A 118 18.25 -9.61 -30.36
N SER A 119 18.00 -10.72 -31.03
CA SER A 119 16.65 -11.12 -31.42
C SER A 119 15.77 -11.40 -30.21
N ARG A 120 16.30 -12.12 -29.22
CA ARG A 120 15.59 -12.48 -27.99
C ARG A 120 15.30 -11.26 -27.11
N VAL A 121 16.24 -10.31 -27.01
CA VAL A 121 16.06 -9.04 -26.30
C VAL A 121 14.89 -8.26 -26.90
N LYS A 122 14.86 -8.10 -28.23
CA LYS A 122 13.74 -7.41 -28.91
C LYS A 122 12.39 -8.08 -28.66
N GLU A 123 12.36 -9.42 -28.72
CA GLU A 123 11.15 -10.20 -28.43
C GLU A 123 10.68 -9.95 -26.98
N ALA A 124 11.56 -10.12 -25.99
CA ALA A 124 11.22 -9.93 -24.58
C ALA A 124 10.77 -8.49 -24.26
N MET A 125 11.46 -7.49 -24.84
CA MET A 125 11.08 -6.08 -24.72
C MET A 125 9.71 -5.79 -25.32
N ALA A 126 9.41 -6.39 -26.49
CA ALA A 126 8.10 -6.25 -27.14
C ALA A 126 6.99 -6.91 -26.31
N MET A 127 7.24 -8.08 -25.71
CA MET A 127 6.28 -8.79 -24.84
C MET A 127 5.79 -7.91 -23.68
N VAL A 128 6.68 -7.10 -23.09
CA VAL A 128 6.36 -6.23 -21.95
C VAL A 128 5.94 -4.81 -22.37
N GLY A 129 5.88 -4.51 -23.69
CA GLY A 129 5.50 -3.21 -24.22
C GLY A 129 6.59 -2.14 -24.11
N LEU A 130 7.87 -2.55 -24.18
CA LEU A 130 9.06 -1.70 -24.18
C LEU A 130 9.84 -1.78 -25.52
N ALA A 131 9.19 -2.17 -26.63
CA ALA A 131 9.82 -2.18 -27.95
C ALA A 131 10.35 -0.77 -28.32
N GLY A 132 11.62 -0.69 -28.75
CA GLY A 132 12.29 0.55 -29.11
C GLY A 132 12.97 1.27 -27.94
N PHE A 133 12.96 0.70 -26.73
CA PHE A 133 13.64 1.24 -25.56
C PHE A 133 15.01 0.58 -25.29
N GLU A 134 15.50 -0.27 -26.20
CA GLU A 134 16.71 -1.06 -25.98
C GLU A 134 17.94 -0.21 -25.65
N GLU A 135 18.09 0.95 -26.32
CA GLU A 135 19.22 1.86 -26.16
C GLU A 135 19.03 2.90 -25.03
N TYR A 136 17.85 2.88 -24.37
CA TYR A 136 17.58 3.84 -23.29
C TYR A 136 18.33 3.45 -22.01
N GLY A 137 18.89 4.47 -21.33
CA GLY A 137 19.45 4.29 -20.00
C GLY A 137 18.36 3.94 -18.99
N ILE A 138 18.63 2.99 -18.09
CA ILE A 138 17.64 2.51 -17.09
C ILE A 138 17.11 3.67 -16.24
N HIS A 139 17.94 4.64 -15.90
CA HIS A 139 17.57 5.84 -15.13
C HIS A 139 16.59 6.77 -15.86
N GLN A 140 16.44 6.65 -17.19
CA GLN A 140 15.49 7.44 -17.99
C GLN A 140 14.08 6.84 -17.97
N LEU A 141 13.94 5.60 -17.49
CA LEU A 141 12.68 4.88 -17.45
C LEU A 141 11.86 5.28 -16.21
N SER A 142 10.54 5.38 -16.38
CA SER A 142 9.62 5.52 -15.27
C SER A 142 9.60 4.26 -14.37
N GLY A 143 9.14 4.36 -13.12
CA GLY A 143 9.04 3.21 -12.21
C GLY A 143 8.26 2.02 -12.81
N GLY A 144 7.13 2.27 -13.48
CA GLY A 144 6.38 1.22 -14.17
C GLY A 144 7.11 0.63 -15.38
N GLN A 145 7.91 1.42 -16.10
CA GLN A 145 8.78 0.91 -17.18
C GLN A 145 9.93 0.09 -16.61
N ARG A 146 10.56 0.52 -15.50
CA ARG A 146 11.59 -0.29 -14.82
C ARG A 146 11.04 -1.63 -14.33
N GLN A 147 9.82 -1.66 -13.79
CA GLN A 147 9.17 -2.92 -13.40
C GLN A 147 8.95 -3.85 -14.60
N ARG A 148 8.52 -3.32 -15.74
CA ARG A 148 8.39 -4.09 -16.99
C ARG A 148 9.74 -4.54 -17.53
N LEU A 149 10.79 -3.72 -17.38
CA LEU A 149 12.15 -4.09 -17.75
C LEU A 149 12.66 -5.26 -16.91
N ALA A 150 12.47 -5.22 -15.57
CA ALA A 150 12.80 -6.33 -14.69
C ALA A 150 12.03 -7.62 -15.06
N LEU A 151 10.79 -7.50 -15.52
CA LEU A 151 10.05 -8.64 -16.05
C LEU A 151 10.65 -9.14 -17.38
N ALA A 152 11.06 -8.24 -18.31
CA ALA A 152 11.67 -8.60 -19.58
C ALA A 152 13.01 -9.34 -19.39
N SER A 153 13.85 -8.89 -18.42
CA SER A 153 15.14 -9.53 -18.11
C SER A 153 14.98 -10.98 -17.61
N ILE A 154 13.82 -11.31 -17.07
CA ILE A 154 13.46 -12.68 -16.69
C ILE A 154 12.84 -13.43 -17.89
N LEU A 155 11.92 -12.83 -18.62
CA LEU A 155 11.21 -13.48 -19.75
C LEU A 155 12.13 -13.85 -20.91
N VAL A 156 13.27 -13.18 -21.07
CA VAL A 156 14.26 -13.48 -22.12
C VAL A 156 14.74 -14.92 -22.08
N THR A 157 14.79 -15.56 -20.90
CA THR A 157 15.16 -16.96 -20.69
C THR A 157 14.00 -17.96 -20.89
N ARG A 158 12.75 -17.47 -21.08
CA ARG A 158 11.52 -18.27 -21.18
C ARG A 158 11.31 -19.22 -19.99
N PRO A 159 11.24 -18.72 -18.77
CA PRO A 159 11.02 -19.58 -17.60
C PRO A 159 9.60 -20.17 -17.63
N LYS A 160 9.43 -21.35 -17.03
CA LYS A 160 8.12 -22.00 -16.88
C LYS A 160 7.33 -21.44 -15.69
N LEU A 161 8.02 -20.84 -14.70
CA LEU A 161 7.43 -20.24 -13.51
C LEU A 161 7.91 -18.80 -13.34
N LEU A 162 6.99 -17.86 -13.21
CA LEU A 162 7.27 -16.51 -12.74
C LEU A 162 6.90 -16.40 -11.24
N ILE A 163 7.85 -15.91 -10.47
CA ILE A 163 7.65 -15.55 -9.06
C ILE A 163 7.73 -14.04 -8.97
N LEU A 164 6.67 -13.40 -8.46
CA LEU A 164 6.55 -11.96 -8.40
C LEU A 164 6.36 -11.52 -6.95
N ASP A 165 7.33 -10.80 -6.39
CA ASP A 165 7.28 -10.32 -4.99
C ASP A 165 6.81 -8.86 -4.96
N GLU A 166 5.54 -8.65 -4.63
CA GLU A 166 4.86 -7.35 -4.56
C GLU A 166 5.06 -6.45 -5.81
N PRO A 167 4.90 -6.96 -7.04
CA PRO A 167 5.30 -6.26 -8.26
C PRO A 167 4.46 -5.03 -8.57
N VAL A 168 3.26 -4.90 -7.98
CA VAL A 168 2.34 -3.78 -8.24
C VAL A 168 2.26 -2.78 -7.08
N SER A 169 3.06 -2.97 -6.03
CA SER A 169 2.98 -2.16 -4.79
C SER A 169 3.20 -0.66 -5.02
N GLN A 170 4.01 -0.27 -6.01
CA GLN A 170 4.34 1.13 -6.34
C GLN A 170 3.60 1.66 -7.58
N MET A 171 2.68 0.87 -8.15
CA MET A 171 1.96 1.25 -9.37
C MET A 171 0.65 1.97 -9.04
N ASN A 172 0.29 2.93 -9.89
CA ASN A 172 -1.06 3.50 -9.87
C ASN A 172 -2.11 2.49 -10.40
N PRO A 173 -3.41 2.70 -10.18
CA PRO A 173 -4.45 1.75 -10.58
C PRO A 173 -4.43 1.36 -12.07
N GLN A 174 -4.15 2.29 -12.98
CA GLN A 174 -4.01 1.99 -14.41
C GLN A 174 -2.78 1.14 -14.71
N GLY A 175 -1.66 1.42 -14.05
CA GLY A 175 -0.44 0.64 -14.15
C GLY A 175 -0.65 -0.79 -13.67
N VAL A 176 -1.33 -0.96 -12.52
CA VAL A 176 -1.72 -2.28 -11.98
C VAL A 176 -2.54 -3.04 -13.00
N LYS A 177 -3.63 -2.45 -13.52
CA LYS A 177 -4.48 -3.10 -14.52
C LYS A 177 -3.70 -3.53 -15.75
N SER A 178 -2.91 -2.63 -16.33
CA SER A 178 -2.09 -2.92 -17.51
C SER A 178 -1.04 -4.01 -17.26
N PHE A 179 -0.47 -4.07 -16.06
CA PHE A 179 0.49 -5.10 -15.66
C PHE A 179 -0.19 -6.47 -15.48
N LEU A 180 -1.36 -6.51 -14.85
CA LEU A 180 -2.14 -7.74 -14.68
C LEU A 180 -2.65 -8.29 -16.01
N GLU A 181 -3.10 -7.44 -16.93
CA GLU A 181 -3.46 -7.84 -18.30
C GLU A 181 -2.27 -8.44 -19.05
N LEU A 182 -1.06 -7.88 -18.85
CA LEU A 182 0.18 -8.46 -19.37
C LEU A 182 0.44 -9.85 -18.79
N LEU A 183 0.32 -10.03 -17.46
CA LEU A 183 0.51 -11.33 -16.81
C LEU A 183 -0.50 -12.38 -17.30
N LEU A 184 -1.78 -11.99 -17.47
CA LEU A 184 -2.81 -12.88 -18.03
C LEU A 184 -2.48 -13.31 -19.46
N ARG A 185 -1.94 -12.40 -20.29
CA ARG A 185 -1.52 -12.72 -21.65
C ARG A 185 -0.35 -13.71 -21.63
N LEU A 186 0.69 -13.45 -20.84
CA LEU A 186 1.84 -14.36 -20.69
C LEU A 186 1.40 -15.74 -20.18
N ASN A 187 0.49 -15.80 -19.23
CA ASN A 187 -0.05 -17.07 -18.73
C ASN A 187 -0.79 -17.84 -19.82
N LYS A 188 -1.67 -17.18 -20.61
CA LYS A 188 -2.51 -17.83 -21.63
C LYS A 188 -1.75 -18.19 -22.90
N GLU A 189 -0.88 -17.28 -23.38
CA GLU A 189 -0.19 -17.44 -24.66
C GLU A 189 1.09 -18.28 -24.53
N GLU A 190 1.84 -18.09 -23.43
CA GLU A 190 3.13 -18.76 -23.21
C GLU A 190 3.04 -19.91 -22.19
N ASN A 191 1.85 -20.19 -21.64
CA ASN A 191 1.60 -21.21 -20.62
C ASN A 191 2.50 -21.10 -19.38
N ILE A 192 2.89 -19.86 -19.01
CA ILE A 192 3.75 -19.59 -17.86
C ILE A 192 2.92 -19.68 -16.56
N SER A 193 3.39 -20.48 -15.59
CA SER A 193 2.80 -20.51 -14.24
C SER A 193 3.20 -19.26 -13.47
N ILE A 194 2.32 -18.72 -12.63
CA ILE A 194 2.58 -17.47 -11.90
C ILE A 194 2.32 -17.68 -10.41
N LEU A 195 3.34 -17.43 -9.59
CA LEU A 195 3.23 -17.26 -8.14
C LEU A 195 3.46 -15.79 -7.80
N MET A 196 2.41 -15.09 -7.37
CA MET A 196 2.48 -13.68 -7.04
C MET A 196 2.23 -13.45 -5.55
N ILE A 197 3.11 -12.72 -4.90
CA ILE A 197 2.92 -12.26 -3.52
C ILE A 197 2.35 -10.85 -3.56
N GLU A 198 1.25 -10.63 -2.85
CA GLU A 198 0.65 -9.31 -2.70
C GLU A 198 -0.22 -9.20 -1.44
N HIS A 199 -0.33 -7.96 -0.93
CA HIS A 199 -1.20 -7.64 0.21
C HIS A 199 -2.58 -7.15 -0.25
N ARG A 200 -2.68 -6.57 -1.46
CA ARG A 200 -3.92 -6.00 -2.03
C ARG A 200 -4.78 -7.07 -2.75
N VAL A 201 -5.16 -8.10 -2.01
CA VAL A 201 -5.89 -9.27 -2.55
C VAL A 201 -7.19 -8.89 -3.24
N ASN A 202 -7.89 -7.86 -2.74
CA ASN A 202 -9.15 -7.37 -3.30
C ASN A 202 -9.03 -6.84 -4.76
N GLU A 203 -7.91 -6.19 -5.10
CA GLU A 203 -7.66 -5.68 -6.44
C GLU A 203 -7.28 -6.78 -7.43
N LEU A 204 -6.82 -7.93 -6.93
CA LEU A 204 -6.27 -9.02 -7.69
C LEU A 204 -7.23 -10.22 -7.83
N ALA A 205 -8.33 -10.23 -7.07
CA ALA A 205 -9.27 -11.34 -7.01
C ALA A 205 -9.89 -11.70 -8.38
N GLU A 206 -10.03 -10.72 -9.28
CA GLU A 206 -10.55 -10.96 -10.64
C GLU A 206 -9.54 -11.68 -11.56
N TYR A 207 -8.26 -11.59 -11.23
CA TYR A 207 -7.15 -12.11 -12.05
C TYR A 207 -6.62 -13.46 -11.53
N PHE A 208 -6.67 -13.66 -10.22
CA PHE A 208 -6.14 -14.86 -9.55
C PHE A 208 -7.27 -15.68 -8.95
N PRO A 209 -7.59 -16.85 -9.52
CA PRO A 209 -8.68 -17.70 -9.02
C PRO A 209 -8.33 -18.42 -7.72
N ARG A 210 -7.03 -18.60 -7.41
CA ARG A 210 -6.53 -19.33 -6.24
C ARG A 210 -5.71 -18.42 -5.32
N LEU A 211 -5.97 -18.54 -4.03
CA LEU A 211 -5.31 -17.82 -2.95
C LEU A 211 -4.70 -18.82 -1.97
N ALA A 212 -3.42 -18.63 -1.63
CA ALA A 212 -2.80 -19.22 -0.46
C ALA A 212 -2.52 -18.13 0.58
N VAL A 213 -2.76 -18.40 1.86
CA VAL A 213 -2.48 -17.45 2.94
C VAL A 213 -1.49 -18.06 3.91
N MET A 214 -0.43 -17.30 4.18
CA MET A 214 0.60 -17.67 5.16
C MET A 214 0.45 -16.91 6.46
N GLU A 215 0.59 -17.64 7.58
CA GLU A 215 0.66 -17.09 8.93
C GLU A 215 1.73 -17.84 9.72
N GLN A 216 2.63 -17.11 10.40
CA GLN A 216 3.67 -17.68 11.26
C GLN A 216 4.44 -18.85 10.61
N GLY A 217 4.82 -18.71 9.35
CA GLY A 217 5.57 -19.72 8.62
C GLY A 217 4.77 -20.93 8.14
N ARG A 218 3.44 -20.93 8.22
CA ARG A 218 2.54 -22.02 7.79
C ARG A 218 1.55 -21.55 6.74
N ILE A 219 1.12 -22.43 5.85
CA ILE A 219 -0.05 -22.20 4.99
C ILE A 219 -1.30 -22.49 5.82
N ILE A 220 -2.14 -21.47 6.02
CA ILE A 220 -3.39 -21.58 6.79
C ILE A 220 -4.63 -21.69 5.90
N TYR A 221 -4.49 -21.33 4.64
CA TYR A 221 -5.50 -21.46 3.60
C TYR A 221 -4.83 -21.70 2.26
N ASP A 222 -5.40 -22.56 1.43
CA ASP A 222 -5.05 -22.78 0.03
C ASP A 222 -6.30 -23.25 -0.71
N GLY A 223 -6.78 -22.44 -1.65
CA GLY A 223 -8.01 -22.74 -2.39
C GLY A 223 -8.56 -21.56 -3.19
N CYS A 224 -9.81 -21.69 -3.62
CA CYS A 224 -10.50 -20.66 -4.38
C CYS A 224 -10.64 -19.35 -3.56
N ILE A 225 -10.26 -18.21 -4.16
CA ILE A 225 -10.27 -16.91 -3.48
C ILE A 225 -11.67 -16.51 -2.96
N GLU A 226 -12.73 -16.83 -3.69
CA GLU A 226 -14.10 -16.54 -3.27
C GLU A 226 -14.53 -17.33 -2.02
N GLN A 227 -13.94 -18.48 -1.78
CA GLN A 227 -14.22 -19.32 -0.61
C GLN A 227 -13.33 -18.98 0.59
N ALA A 228 -12.32 -18.13 0.41
CA ALA A 228 -11.40 -17.74 1.46
C ALA A 228 -12.07 -16.89 2.55
N TRP A 229 -12.94 -15.98 2.17
CA TRP A 229 -13.43 -14.91 3.05
C TRP A 229 -14.09 -15.40 4.34
N PRO A 230 -15.00 -16.39 4.34
CA PRO A 230 -15.58 -16.91 5.57
C PRO A 230 -14.52 -17.52 6.50
N ILE A 231 -13.53 -18.21 5.93
CA ILE A 231 -12.46 -18.90 6.68
C ILE A 231 -11.50 -17.87 7.29
N LEU A 232 -11.09 -16.87 6.51
CA LEU A 232 -10.18 -15.83 6.97
C LEU A 232 -10.85 -14.92 8.00
N ALA A 233 -12.11 -14.56 7.79
CA ALA A 233 -12.89 -13.77 8.75
C ALA A 233 -13.03 -14.45 10.12
N ALA A 234 -13.16 -15.79 10.13
CA ALA A 234 -13.23 -16.57 11.37
C ALA A 234 -11.89 -16.64 12.12
N LYS A 235 -10.75 -16.49 11.40
CA LYS A 235 -9.40 -16.49 12.00
C LYS A 235 -8.98 -15.11 12.53
N GLY A 236 -9.66 -14.05 12.11
CA GLY A 236 -9.32 -12.69 12.48
C GLY A 236 -8.30 -12.05 11.54
N ASP A 237 -7.41 -11.21 12.07
CA ASP A 237 -6.39 -10.55 11.26
C ASP A 237 -5.29 -11.54 10.87
N VAL A 238 -5.23 -11.87 9.59
CA VAL A 238 -4.25 -12.77 8.98
C VAL A 238 -3.33 -12.04 7.98
N GLY A 239 -3.29 -10.70 8.04
CA GLY A 239 -2.47 -9.86 7.17
C GLY A 239 -2.99 -9.71 5.74
N VAL A 240 -4.23 -10.14 5.50
CA VAL A 240 -4.91 -9.98 4.21
C VAL A 240 -5.98 -8.90 4.36
N ARG A 241 -5.86 -7.83 3.58
CA ARG A 241 -6.83 -6.74 3.59
C ARG A 241 -8.20 -7.26 3.14
N GLU A 242 -9.16 -7.23 4.07
CA GLU A 242 -10.53 -7.61 3.77
C GLU A 242 -11.17 -6.56 2.84
N PRO A 243 -11.72 -6.96 1.67
CA PRO A 243 -12.42 -6.02 0.79
C PRO A 243 -13.58 -5.32 1.50
N GLN A 244 -13.83 -4.04 1.18
CA GLN A 244 -14.97 -3.29 1.73
C GLN A 244 -16.31 -3.97 1.40
N SER A 245 -16.40 -4.62 0.26
CA SER A 245 -17.54 -5.44 -0.15
C SER A 245 -17.79 -6.62 0.79
N VAL A 246 -16.75 -7.33 1.21
CA VAL A 246 -16.83 -8.43 2.20
C VAL A 246 -17.17 -7.88 3.59
N LYS A 247 -16.54 -6.76 3.99
CA LYS A 247 -16.91 -6.04 5.22
C LYS A 247 -18.41 -5.70 5.25
N LEU A 248 -18.95 -5.22 4.13
CA LEU A 248 -20.37 -4.90 4.00
C LEU A 248 -21.25 -6.15 4.20
N CYS A 249 -20.90 -7.28 3.57
CA CYS A 249 -21.62 -8.54 3.77
C CYS A 249 -21.68 -8.94 5.25
N ARG A 250 -20.53 -8.84 5.94
CA ARG A 250 -20.41 -9.17 7.37
C ARG A 250 -21.21 -8.20 8.23
N GLU A 251 -21.11 -6.90 7.97
CA GLU A 251 -21.81 -5.87 8.72
C GLU A 251 -23.33 -5.93 8.56
N LEU A 252 -23.81 -6.34 7.39
CA LEU A 252 -25.23 -6.58 7.12
C LEU A 252 -25.66 -8.02 7.47
N GLN A 253 -24.76 -8.85 8.00
CA GLN A 253 -25.03 -10.24 8.37
C GLN A 253 -25.67 -11.05 7.22
N LEU A 254 -25.20 -10.83 5.98
CA LEU A 254 -25.71 -11.55 4.83
C LEU A 254 -25.36 -13.04 4.90
N SER A 255 -26.19 -13.87 4.28
CA SER A 255 -26.04 -15.34 4.29
C SER A 255 -24.72 -15.84 3.68
N ARG A 256 -24.05 -14.99 2.87
CA ARG A 256 -22.78 -15.33 2.21
C ARG A 256 -21.83 -14.13 2.19
N LEU A 257 -20.53 -14.41 2.47
CA LEU A 257 -19.45 -13.44 2.26
C LEU A 257 -18.88 -13.62 0.85
N THR A 258 -18.91 -12.57 0.04
CA THR A 258 -18.39 -12.55 -1.32
C THR A 258 -17.75 -11.19 -1.63
N SER A 259 -16.77 -11.14 -2.52
CA SER A 259 -16.19 -9.89 -3.04
C SER A 259 -16.87 -9.41 -4.32
N ASN A 260 -17.75 -10.21 -4.91
CA ASN A 260 -18.46 -9.87 -6.14
C ASN A 260 -19.62 -8.90 -5.89
N ASN A 261 -19.50 -7.67 -6.40
CA ASN A 261 -20.47 -6.60 -6.18
C ASN A 261 -21.88 -6.95 -6.68
N GLU A 262 -22.04 -7.70 -7.78
CA GLU A 262 -23.35 -8.09 -8.31
C GLU A 262 -24.04 -9.07 -7.37
N GLN A 263 -23.31 -10.07 -6.90
CA GLN A 263 -23.84 -11.04 -5.93
C GLN A 263 -24.24 -10.35 -4.61
N ILE A 264 -23.47 -9.35 -4.16
CA ILE A 264 -23.79 -8.59 -2.94
C ILE A 264 -25.10 -7.80 -3.13
N VAL A 265 -25.25 -7.12 -4.25
CA VAL A 265 -26.49 -6.38 -4.57
C VAL A 265 -27.69 -7.32 -4.58
N ASP A 266 -27.57 -8.51 -5.17
CA ASP A 266 -28.62 -9.51 -5.19
C ASP A 266 -28.94 -10.06 -3.79
N LEU A 267 -27.94 -10.32 -2.97
CA LEU A 267 -28.12 -10.74 -1.58
C LEU A 267 -28.83 -9.65 -0.76
N ILE A 268 -28.39 -8.40 -0.86
CA ILE A 268 -29.04 -7.28 -0.16
C ILE A 268 -30.51 -7.15 -0.57
N LYS A 269 -30.82 -7.23 -1.86
CA LYS A 269 -32.21 -7.15 -2.35
C LYS A 269 -33.10 -8.30 -1.85
N ARG A 270 -32.51 -9.48 -1.59
CA ARG A 270 -33.24 -10.67 -1.09
C ARG A 270 -33.39 -10.71 0.43
N GLU A 271 -32.35 -10.30 1.16
CA GLU A 271 -32.23 -10.53 2.60
C GLU A 271 -32.46 -9.30 3.45
N CYS A 272 -32.43 -8.10 2.83
CA CYS A 272 -32.50 -6.84 3.54
C CYS A 272 -33.69 -5.99 3.08
N GLN A 273 -34.15 -5.10 3.97
CA GLN A 273 -35.03 -4.01 3.62
C GLN A 273 -34.22 -2.78 3.25
N ILE A 274 -34.55 -2.18 2.09
CA ILE A 274 -33.88 -0.98 1.60
C ILE A 274 -34.78 0.23 1.87
N SER A 275 -34.25 1.18 2.66
CA SER A 275 -34.94 2.43 2.96
C SER A 275 -34.62 3.45 1.87
N TYR A 276 -35.52 3.69 0.95
CA TYR A 276 -35.37 4.71 -0.07
C TYR A 276 -35.71 6.09 0.48
N ILE A 277 -34.77 7.04 0.39
CA ILE A 277 -35.05 8.45 0.69
C ILE A 277 -35.94 9.00 -0.44
N LYS A 278 -37.05 9.64 -0.10
CA LYS A 278 -37.89 10.35 -1.08
C LYS A 278 -37.06 11.41 -1.79
N GLU A 279 -37.28 11.60 -3.09
CA GLU A 279 -36.51 12.56 -3.92
C GLU A 279 -36.43 13.98 -3.33
N ALA A 280 -37.45 14.40 -2.58
CA ALA A 280 -37.50 15.70 -1.89
C ALA A 280 -36.43 15.87 -0.80
N ASP A 281 -35.88 14.77 -0.23
CA ASP A 281 -34.88 14.79 0.84
C ASP A 281 -33.44 14.57 0.33
N ARG A 282 -33.29 14.20 -0.97
CA ARG A 282 -31.95 14.03 -1.58
C ARG A 282 -31.12 15.31 -1.51
N GLY A 283 -31.71 16.46 -1.69
CA GLY A 283 -31.04 17.77 -1.60
C GLY A 283 -30.66 18.20 -0.18
N LYS A 284 -31.39 17.71 0.83
CA LYS A 284 -31.13 18.03 2.26
C LYS A 284 -30.13 17.09 2.90
N ALA A 285 -30.09 15.82 2.50
CA ALA A 285 -29.12 14.84 2.97
C ALA A 285 -27.68 15.16 2.54
N ILE A 286 -27.51 15.95 1.47
CA ILE A 286 -26.20 16.43 0.98
C ILE A 286 -25.72 17.66 1.77
N LEU A 287 -26.60 18.39 2.50
CA LEU A 287 -26.32 19.71 3.09
C LEU A 287 -26.27 19.75 4.61
N SER A 288 -26.50 18.66 5.34
CA SER A 288 -26.36 18.67 6.80
C SER A 288 -25.10 17.95 7.26
N PRO A 289 -24.08 18.68 7.69
CA PRO A 289 -23.03 18.12 8.50
C PRO A 289 -23.55 18.01 9.95
N GLU A 290 -24.50 17.14 10.23
CA GLU A 290 -24.75 16.75 11.60
C GLU A 290 -23.60 15.85 12.05
N ASN A 291 -22.70 16.48 12.80
CA ASN A 291 -21.78 15.85 13.72
C ASN A 291 -22.55 14.81 14.54
N PRO A 292 -22.31 13.51 14.44
CA PRO A 292 -22.80 12.58 15.44
C PRO A 292 -21.95 12.76 16.69
N ARG A 293 -22.27 13.78 17.48
CA ARG A 293 -21.90 13.77 18.90
C ARG A 293 -22.76 12.72 19.58
N SER A 294 -22.05 11.73 20.11
CA SER A 294 -22.49 10.84 21.20
C SER A 294 -23.80 10.09 20.98
N THR A 295 -23.70 8.84 20.52
CA THR A 295 -24.25 7.67 21.23
C THR A 295 -23.83 6.42 20.46
N HIS A 296 -23.02 5.69 21.07
CA HIS A 296 -22.66 4.29 21.07
C HIS A 296 -21.15 4.08 21.01
N ASN A 297 -20.56 4.08 22.21
CA ASN A 297 -19.41 3.26 22.53
C ASN A 297 -19.82 1.80 22.25
N GLU A 298 -19.68 1.33 21.03
CA GLU A 298 -19.58 -0.10 20.81
C GLU A 298 -18.18 -0.53 21.21
N HIS A 299 -18.15 -1.30 22.25
CA HIS A 299 -17.04 -1.92 22.90
C HIS A 299 -16.19 -2.73 21.93
N ILE A 300 -15.17 -2.10 21.36
CA ILE A 300 -13.90 -2.80 21.18
C ILE A 300 -13.39 -2.94 22.62
N ASN A 301 -13.31 -4.16 23.12
CA ASN A 301 -12.74 -4.49 24.41
C ASN A 301 -11.28 -4.01 24.44
N ILE A 302 -11.10 -2.74 24.77
CA ILE A 302 -9.81 -2.17 25.14
C ILE A 302 -9.74 -2.41 26.64
N ASP A 303 -8.85 -3.32 27.00
CA ASP A 303 -8.44 -3.57 28.37
C ASP A 303 -8.36 -2.23 29.13
N LYS A 304 -9.13 -2.09 30.21
CA LYS A 304 -9.21 -0.88 31.03
C LYS A 304 -7.94 -0.71 31.87
N GLY A 305 -6.79 -0.65 31.22
CA GLY A 305 -5.52 -0.27 31.78
C GLY A 305 -5.17 1.14 31.30
N LYS A 306 -5.47 2.15 32.11
CA LYS A 306 -4.99 3.54 32.05
C LYS A 306 -4.82 4.12 30.63
N MET A 307 -5.89 4.72 30.16
CA MET A 307 -5.93 5.56 28.96
C MET A 307 -5.15 6.85 29.19
N TYR A 308 -3.83 6.82 28.97
CA TYR A 308 -3.05 8.04 28.83
C TYR A 308 -3.17 8.52 27.38
N THR A 309 -3.93 9.57 27.18
CA THR A 309 -4.12 10.24 25.88
C THR A 309 -2.85 10.99 25.48
N ILE A 310 -2.55 11.05 24.15
CA ILE A 310 -1.59 11.99 23.54
C ILE A 310 -1.89 13.45 23.98
N ALA A 311 -3.09 13.72 24.50
CA ALA A 311 -3.52 14.98 25.08
C ALA A 311 -2.58 15.54 26.19
N ASN A 312 -1.70 14.75 26.77
CA ASN A 312 -0.73 15.21 27.75
C ASN A 312 0.64 15.61 27.19
N MET A 313 0.87 15.41 25.88
CA MET A 313 1.97 16.11 25.22
C MET A 313 1.45 17.48 24.80
N PRO A 314 1.94 18.60 25.38
CA PRO A 314 1.45 19.93 25.01
C PRO A 314 1.90 20.25 23.59
N ILE A 315 1.07 19.91 22.61
CA ILE A 315 1.01 20.66 21.36
C ILE A 315 0.44 21.99 21.80
N THR A 316 1.23 23.05 21.77
CA THR A 316 0.81 24.40 22.17
C THR A 316 -0.24 24.94 21.20
N ALA A 317 -1.43 24.39 21.24
CA ALA A 317 -2.61 24.95 20.62
C ALA A 317 -3.48 25.52 21.74
N LYS A 318 -3.48 26.83 21.92
CA LYS A 318 -4.51 27.55 22.66
C LYS A 318 -5.81 27.36 21.90
N ASN A 319 -6.74 26.62 22.50
CA ASN A 319 -8.13 26.55 22.04
C ASN A 319 -8.82 27.91 22.31
N ASP A 320 -8.59 28.89 21.47
CA ASP A 320 -9.43 30.07 21.35
C ASP A 320 -10.54 29.78 20.35
N LYS A 321 -11.59 29.07 20.80
CA LYS A 321 -12.86 29.00 20.10
C LYS A 321 -13.58 30.35 20.20
N GLN A 322 -13.25 31.28 19.33
CA GLN A 322 -14.11 32.43 19.04
C GLN A 322 -14.24 32.57 17.52
N ASN A 323 -15.48 32.56 17.05
CA ASN A 323 -15.95 32.77 15.69
C ASN A 323 -15.58 31.65 14.69
N GLY A 324 -16.53 30.88 14.26
CA GLY A 324 -16.68 29.90 13.17
C GLY A 324 -15.70 29.86 11.97
N GLN A 325 -14.55 30.51 12.04
CA GLN A 325 -13.46 30.43 11.08
C GLN A 325 -12.48 29.35 11.48
N GLU A 326 -12.23 28.41 10.59
CA GLU A 326 -11.17 27.39 10.76
C GLU A 326 -9.81 28.12 10.79
N ASN A 327 -9.00 27.88 11.84
CA ASN A 327 -7.64 28.38 11.88
C ASN A 327 -6.80 27.72 10.78
N ILE A 328 -6.14 28.49 9.94
CA ILE A 328 -5.27 27.99 8.87
C ILE A 328 -3.87 27.76 9.46
N LEU A 329 -3.38 26.51 9.35
CA LEU A 329 -2.02 26.14 9.74
C LEU A 329 -1.02 26.39 8.60
N LEU A 330 -1.32 25.86 7.40
CA LEU A 330 -0.48 26.04 6.21
C LEU A 330 -1.28 26.78 5.15
N GLU A 331 -0.63 27.78 4.55
CA GLU A 331 -1.15 28.53 3.41
C GLU A 331 -0.14 28.48 2.28
N VAL A 332 -0.57 28.05 1.11
CA VAL A 332 0.20 27.95 -0.13
C VAL A 332 -0.43 28.87 -1.15
N GLN A 333 0.34 29.81 -1.71
CA GLN A 333 -0.16 30.84 -2.62
C GLN A 333 0.70 30.91 -3.87
N HIS A 334 0.08 30.73 -5.04
CA HIS A 334 0.67 30.91 -6.36
C HIS A 334 2.01 30.20 -6.57
N VAL A 335 2.11 28.93 -6.12
CA VAL A 335 3.33 28.13 -6.20
C VAL A 335 3.52 27.57 -7.61
N PHE A 336 4.69 27.87 -8.19
CA PHE A 336 5.19 27.30 -9.44
C PHE A 336 6.50 26.59 -9.18
N TYR A 337 6.77 25.53 -9.95
CA TYR A 337 8.04 24.83 -9.89
C TYR A 337 8.35 24.11 -11.19
N THR A 338 9.60 24.26 -11.65
CA THR A 338 10.14 23.61 -12.84
C THR A 338 11.44 22.89 -12.46
N TYR A 339 11.55 21.60 -12.79
CA TYR A 339 12.82 20.89 -12.58
C TYR A 339 13.93 21.47 -13.48
N PRO A 340 15.19 21.51 -13.00
CA PRO A 340 16.33 21.93 -13.81
C PRO A 340 16.40 21.12 -15.12
N GLY A 341 16.40 21.84 -16.26
CA GLY A 341 16.43 21.24 -17.60
C GLY A 341 15.07 20.82 -18.18
N ALA A 342 13.98 20.94 -17.43
CA ALA A 342 12.64 20.74 -17.97
C ALA A 342 12.16 22.00 -18.71
N THR A 343 11.38 21.80 -19.77
CA THR A 343 10.81 22.91 -20.59
C THR A 343 9.47 23.40 -20.06
N GLU A 344 8.77 22.57 -19.28
CA GLU A 344 7.47 22.92 -18.73
C GLU A 344 7.45 22.81 -17.20
N PRO A 345 6.68 23.67 -16.52
CA PRO A 345 6.54 23.62 -15.08
C PRO A 345 5.80 22.36 -14.63
N THR A 346 6.33 21.72 -13.59
CA THR A 346 5.72 20.55 -12.93
C THR A 346 4.57 20.97 -12.02
N LEU A 347 4.69 22.16 -11.38
CA LEU A 347 3.61 22.78 -10.59
C LEU A 347 3.23 24.12 -11.22
N LYS A 348 1.92 24.37 -11.35
CA LYS A 348 1.36 25.49 -12.09
C LYS A 348 0.33 26.21 -11.24
N ASP A 349 0.71 27.33 -10.65
CA ASP A 349 -0.17 28.23 -9.89
C ASP A 349 -0.95 27.55 -8.75
N LEU A 350 -0.27 26.72 -7.95
CA LEU A 350 -0.92 26.03 -6.84
C LEU A 350 -1.24 26.98 -5.69
N SER A 351 -2.52 27.00 -5.28
CA SER A 351 -3.00 27.77 -4.12
C SER A 351 -3.99 26.93 -3.31
N PHE A 352 -3.70 26.68 -2.04
CA PHE A 352 -4.58 25.95 -1.11
C PHE A 352 -4.19 26.22 0.34
N THR A 353 -5.02 25.74 1.26
CA THR A 353 -4.79 25.87 2.71
C THR A 353 -4.95 24.53 3.42
N ILE A 354 -4.23 24.35 4.53
CA ILE A 354 -4.43 23.23 5.45
C ILE A 354 -4.88 23.81 6.80
N PRO A 355 -6.10 23.48 7.26
CA PRO A 355 -6.58 23.91 8.58
C PRO A 355 -5.88 23.19 9.73
N GLU A 356 -5.83 23.80 10.90
CA GLU A 356 -5.34 23.17 12.13
C GLU A 356 -6.21 21.97 12.55
N GLY A 357 -5.57 20.89 13.01
CA GLY A 357 -6.26 19.69 13.53
C GLY A 357 -7.04 18.92 12.47
N LYS A 358 -6.70 19.04 11.18
CA LYS A 358 -7.35 18.34 10.08
C LYS A 358 -6.40 17.40 9.36
N ILE A 359 -6.97 16.35 8.78
CA ILE A 359 -6.30 15.48 7.82
C ILE A 359 -6.74 15.87 6.42
N VAL A 360 -5.81 16.31 5.59
CA VAL A 360 -6.04 16.66 4.18
C VAL A 360 -5.32 15.64 3.30
N ALA A 361 -6.04 15.01 2.37
CA ALA A 361 -5.45 14.06 1.43
C ALA A 361 -5.16 14.73 0.08
N LEU A 362 -3.93 14.59 -0.41
CA LEU A 362 -3.51 14.95 -1.75
C LEU A 362 -3.55 13.71 -2.63
N MET A 363 -4.35 13.72 -3.69
CA MET A 363 -4.55 12.57 -4.56
C MET A 363 -4.41 12.97 -6.04
N GLY A 364 -4.24 12.00 -6.93
CA GLY A 364 -4.12 12.22 -8.37
C GLY A 364 -3.17 11.26 -9.05
N PHE A 365 -3.02 11.37 -10.37
CA PHE A 365 -2.15 10.54 -11.20
C PHE A 365 -0.68 10.55 -10.73
N ASN A 366 0.07 9.47 -11.08
CA ASN A 366 1.53 9.51 -11.02
C ASN A 366 2.04 10.56 -12.04
N GLY A 367 3.02 11.35 -11.59
CA GLY A 367 3.51 12.47 -12.41
C GLY A 367 2.66 13.76 -12.35
N ALA A 368 1.57 13.79 -11.57
CA ALA A 368 0.77 15.00 -11.40
C ALA A 368 1.47 16.14 -10.62
N GLY A 369 2.65 15.86 -10.02
CA GLY A 369 3.41 16.84 -9.22
C GLY A 369 3.27 16.65 -7.69
N LYS A 370 2.62 15.57 -7.21
CA LYS A 370 2.38 15.34 -5.77
C LYS A 370 3.66 15.31 -4.95
N SER A 371 4.61 14.41 -5.28
CA SER A 371 5.88 14.30 -4.55
C SER A 371 6.76 15.56 -4.70
N THR A 372 6.64 16.28 -5.84
CA THR A 372 7.29 17.58 -6.02
C THR A 372 6.76 18.60 -5.01
N LEU A 373 5.43 18.68 -4.86
CA LEU A 373 4.79 19.53 -3.86
C LEU A 373 5.21 19.14 -2.44
N MET A 374 5.20 17.83 -2.14
CA MET A 374 5.64 17.32 -0.82
C MET A 374 7.11 17.67 -0.53
N ASN A 375 8.01 17.58 -1.52
CA ASN A 375 9.41 17.96 -1.38
C ASN A 375 9.60 19.46 -1.11
N ILE A 376 8.83 20.33 -1.77
CA ILE A 376 8.85 21.77 -1.52
C ILE A 376 8.33 22.06 -0.10
N LEU A 377 7.19 21.48 0.28
CA LEU A 377 6.61 21.63 1.61
C LEU A 377 7.51 21.02 2.70
N GLY A 378 8.28 20.01 2.40
CA GLY A 378 9.26 19.38 3.28
C GLY A 378 10.62 20.07 3.31
N GLY A 379 10.82 21.16 2.54
CA GLY A 379 12.07 21.91 2.48
C GLY A 379 13.21 21.19 1.76
N LEU A 380 12.93 20.17 0.94
CA LEU A 380 13.92 19.43 0.15
C LEU A 380 14.15 20.04 -1.25
N SER A 381 13.23 20.88 -1.71
CA SER A 381 13.34 21.63 -2.95
C SER A 381 13.07 23.10 -2.68
N GLU A 382 13.87 23.98 -3.28
CA GLU A 382 13.67 25.42 -3.16
C GLU A 382 12.41 25.85 -3.91
N LEU A 383 11.69 26.82 -3.34
CA LEU A 383 10.51 27.41 -3.96
C LEU A 383 10.96 28.32 -5.11
N GLU A 384 10.50 28.04 -6.35
CA GLU A 384 10.82 28.85 -7.51
C GLU A 384 10.03 30.18 -7.51
N ARG A 385 8.71 30.08 -7.29
CA ARG A 385 7.80 31.24 -7.27
C ARG A 385 6.57 30.92 -6.40
N GLY A 386 6.04 31.93 -5.73
CA GLY A 386 4.89 31.87 -4.85
C GLY A 386 5.26 32.12 -3.39
N GLU A 387 4.35 31.85 -2.49
CA GLU A 387 4.54 32.04 -1.06
C GLU A 387 3.98 30.86 -0.28
N ILE A 388 4.70 30.42 0.76
CA ILE A 388 4.26 29.39 1.70
C ILE A 388 4.35 29.94 3.11
N LYS A 389 3.24 29.86 3.88
CA LYS A 389 3.18 30.28 5.29
C LYS A 389 2.78 29.12 6.19
N LEU A 390 3.51 28.92 7.29
CA LEU A 390 3.14 28.00 8.37
C LEU A 390 2.86 28.79 9.65
N GLY A 391 1.65 28.67 10.19
CA GLY A 391 1.23 29.45 11.36
C GLY A 391 1.36 30.96 11.14
N GLY A 392 1.08 31.44 9.92
CA GLY A 392 1.16 32.84 9.52
C GLY A 392 2.58 33.36 9.25
N LYS A 393 3.64 32.54 9.36
CA LYS A 393 5.03 32.92 9.08
C LYS A 393 5.44 32.40 7.71
N CYS A 394 5.99 33.27 6.87
CA CYS A 394 6.58 32.88 5.58
C CYS A 394 7.78 31.96 5.81
N ILE A 395 7.89 30.94 4.97
CA ILE A 395 8.92 29.91 5.06
C ILE A 395 9.78 29.99 3.80
N SER A 396 11.09 30.20 4.00
CA SER A 396 12.08 30.22 2.92
C SER A 396 12.98 28.97 2.89
N ASN A 397 13.06 28.22 3.99
CA ASN A 397 13.91 27.04 4.16
C ASN A 397 13.29 26.07 5.16
N ALA A 398 13.95 24.90 5.39
CA ALA A 398 13.46 23.77 6.21
C ALA A 398 12.51 24.14 7.33
N LEU A 399 11.35 23.50 7.35
CA LEU A 399 10.19 23.85 8.14
C LEU A 399 10.34 23.40 9.60
N ASP A 400 10.71 24.32 10.51
CA ASP A 400 10.55 24.07 11.94
C ASP A 400 9.07 23.78 12.25
N GLY A 401 8.81 22.62 12.86
CA GLY A 401 7.44 22.19 13.19
C GLY A 401 6.75 21.36 12.11
N VAL A 402 7.46 20.91 11.08
CA VAL A 402 6.98 19.93 10.09
C VAL A 402 7.74 18.62 10.23
N GLY A 403 7.03 17.51 10.27
CA GLY A 403 7.57 16.16 10.08
C GLY A 403 7.27 15.69 8.66
N TYR A 404 8.29 15.30 7.89
CA TYR A 404 8.10 14.82 6.51
C TYR A 404 8.54 13.37 6.36
N LEU A 405 7.57 12.48 6.10
CA LEU A 405 7.80 11.09 5.70
C LEU A 405 7.88 11.01 4.18
N ARG A 406 9.03 10.58 3.67
CA ARG A 406 9.25 10.34 2.23
C ARG A 406 8.70 8.98 1.81
N GLN A 407 8.53 8.80 0.50
CA GLN A 407 8.06 7.55 -0.11
C GLN A 407 8.95 6.33 0.24
N GLU A 408 10.25 6.56 0.47
CA GLU A 408 11.21 5.55 0.90
C GLU A 408 11.67 5.83 2.34
N PRO A 409 10.96 5.29 3.36
CA PRO A 409 11.28 5.55 4.77
C PRO A 409 12.66 5.03 5.18
N ASP A 410 13.16 3.99 4.52
CA ASP A 410 14.45 3.36 4.84
C ASP A 410 15.62 4.33 4.70
N LEU A 411 15.54 5.28 3.75
CA LEU A 411 16.55 6.34 3.57
C LEU A 411 16.58 7.37 4.71
N MET A 412 15.62 7.31 5.62
CA MET A 412 15.52 8.21 6.76
C MET A 412 16.06 7.59 8.07
N LEU A 413 16.40 6.30 8.05
CA LEU A 413 16.93 5.56 9.20
C LEU A 413 18.46 5.64 9.19
N LEU A 414 19.02 6.35 10.17
CA LEU A 414 20.44 6.68 10.22
C LEU A 414 21.16 6.12 11.45
N ALA A 415 20.42 5.76 12.52
CA ALA A 415 20.99 5.34 13.79
C ALA A 415 21.22 3.83 13.86
N ASP A 416 22.09 3.39 14.79
CA ASP A 416 22.42 1.99 15.02
C ASP A 416 21.31 1.23 15.79
N THR A 417 20.46 1.94 16.53
CA THR A 417 19.35 1.34 17.28
C THR A 417 18.05 2.14 17.14
N VAL A 418 16.92 1.46 17.32
CA VAL A 418 15.59 2.10 17.34
C VAL A 418 15.53 3.24 18.37
N GLU A 419 16.06 3.03 19.57
CA GLU A 419 16.10 4.06 20.61
C GLU A 419 16.86 5.30 20.15
N GLN A 420 18.05 5.10 19.58
CA GLN A 420 18.87 6.21 19.07
C GLN A 420 18.15 6.96 17.95
N GLU A 421 17.45 6.24 17.06
CA GLU A 421 16.69 6.85 15.98
C GLU A 421 15.54 7.73 16.50
N LEU A 422 14.79 7.26 17.51
CA LEU A 422 13.72 8.01 18.13
C LEU A 422 14.22 9.26 18.89
N CYS A 423 15.45 9.20 19.43
CA CYS A 423 16.10 10.31 20.13
C CYS A 423 16.92 11.21 19.19
N TRP A 424 17.05 10.88 17.91
CA TRP A 424 17.92 11.57 16.97
C TRP A 424 17.56 13.06 16.86
N ASN A 425 18.57 13.91 17.14
CA ASN A 425 18.41 15.38 17.18
C ASN A 425 17.26 15.89 18.10
N ASN A 426 16.78 15.07 19.05
CA ASN A 426 15.75 15.48 20.00
C ASN A 426 16.28 15.44 21.45
N LYS A 427 16.89 16.54 21.92
CA LYS A 427 17.38 16.70 23.27
C LYS A 427 16.27 16.90 24.32
N LEU A 428 15.01 17.01 23.89
CA LEU A 428 13.87 17.34 24.73
C LEU A 428 13.03 16.14 25.16
N ILE A 429 13.25 14.96 24.55
CA ILE A 429 12.51 13.76 24.93
C ILE A 429 13.03 13.21 26.26
N THR A 430 12.13 13.04 27.21
CA THR A 430 12.45 12.41 28.51
C THR A 430 12.42 10.89 28.37
N SER A 431 13.10 10.18 29.31
CA SER A 431 13.07 8.71 29.33
C SER A 431 11.65 8.16 29.44
N THR A 432 10.77 8.81 30.19
CA THR A 432 9.36 8.41 30.33
C THR A 432 8.60 8.56 29.01
N GLU A 433 8.79 9.67 28.30
CA GLU A 433 8.15 9.92 27.00
C GLU A 433 8.65 8.94 25.94
N LEU A 434 9.93 8.56 25.98
CA LEU A 434 10.50 7.56 25.08
C LEU A 434 9.86 6.18 25.32
N GLU A 435 9.72 5.76 26.58
CA GLU A 435 9.04 4.49 26.92
C GLU A 435 7.58 4.48 26.45
N GLU A 436 6.86 5.58 26.65
CA GLU A 436 5.48 5.71 26.15
C GLU A 436 5.43 5.66 24.62
N LEU A 437 6.36 6.31 23.93
CA LEU A 437 6.42 6.33 22.47
C LEU A 437 6.73 4.93 21.93
N LEU A 438 7.72 4.23 22.49
CA LEU A 438 8.06 2.84 22.14
C LEU A 438 6.84 1.91 22.34
N GLY A 439 6.14 2.05 23.46
CA GLY A 439 4.94 1.26 23.75
C GLY A 439 3.81 1.50 22.75
N ARG A 440 3.54 2.77 22.40
CA ARG A 440 2.50 3.14 21.42
C ARG A 440 2.81 2.63 20.01
N LEU A 441 4.09 2.67 19.61
CA LEU A 441 4.57 2.19 18.34
C LEU A 441 4.73 0.66 18.30
N LYS A 442 4.54 -0.03 19.45
CA LYS A 442 4.82 -1.46 19.62
C LYS A 442 6.26 -1.82 19.21
N LEU A 443 7.21 -1.01 19.64
CA LEU A 443 8.64 -1.16 19.36
C LEU A 443 9.48 -1.44 20.61
N THR A 444 8.87 -1.63 21.77
CA THR A 444 9.57 -1.82 23.05
C THR A 444 10.55 -3.01 23.01
N GLU A 445 10.14 -4.12 22.40
CA GLU A 445 10.98 -5.33 22.28
C GLU A 445 12.16 -5.14 21.30
N TYR A 446 12.02 -4.19 20.35
CA TYR A 446 13.00 -3.90 19.29
C TYR A 446 13.88 -2.70 19.62
N ARG A 447 13.84 -2.18 20.85
CA ARG A 447 14.49 -0.95 21.29
C ARG A 447 15.98 -0.87 20.90
N HIS A 448 16.68 -1.98 21.06
CA HIS A 448 18.14 -2.07 20.82
C HIS A 448 18.48 -2.70 19.47
N ASP A 449 17.49 -3.02 18.66
CA ASP A 449 17.70 -3.62 17.34
C ASP A 449 18.12 -2.56 16.32
N PHE A 450 18.85 -3.00 15.30
CA PHE A 450 19.20 -2.17 14.15
C PHE A 450 17.95 -1.89 13.31
N PRO A 451 17.58 -0.61 13.07
CA PRO A 451 16.31 -0.26 12.43
C PRO A 451 16.10 -0.93 11.07
N LEU A 452 17.13 -1.04 10.23
CA LEU A 452 17.01 -1.66 8.90
C LEU A 452 16.85 -3.20 8.95
N ALA A 453 17.12 -3.83 10.10
CA ALA A 453 16.84 -5.27 10.28
C ALA A 453 15.37 -5.57 10.59
N LEU A 454 14.57 -4.55 10.87
CA LEU A 454 13.15 -4.67 11.17
C LEU A 454 12.31 -4.91 9.92
N SER A 455 11.07 -5.39 10.10
CA SER A 455 10.10 -5.46 9.00
C SER A 455 9.76 -4.06 8.46
N LYS A 456 9.30 -3.98 7.20
CA LYS A 456 8.93 -2.70 6.55
C LYS A 456 7.93 -1.88 7.37
N GLY A 457 6.90 -2.53 7.95
CA GLY A 457 5.93 -1.87 8.82
C GLY A 457 6.54 -1.38 10.14
N GLN A 458 7.48 -2.13 10.72
CA GLN A 458 8.21 -1.69 11.92
C GLN A 458 9.14 -0.51 11.60
N ARG A 459 9.89 -0.56 10.49
CA ARG A 459 10.75 0.56 10.03
C ARG A 459 9.94 1.84 9.85
N LEU A 460 8.79 1.75 9.18
CA LEU A 460 7.90 2.90 9.01
C LEU A 460 7.45 3.47 10.37
N ARG A 461 7.14 2.62 11.35
CA ARG A 461 6.79 3.08 12.71
C ARG A 461 7.96 3.74 13.43
N VAL A 462 9.19 3.28 13.22
CA VAL A 462 10.39 3.94 13.76
C VAL A 462 10.52 5.35 13.17
N VAL A 463 10.40 5.50 11.85
CA VAL A 463 10.47 6.82 11.17
C VAL A 463 9.35 7.74 11.64
N LEU A 464 8.10 7.26 11.69
CA LEU A 464 6.99 8.05 12.23
C LEU A 464 7.23 8.44 13.70
N GLY A 465 7.78 7.53 14.49
CA GLY A 465 8.13 7.78 15.88
C GLY A 465 9.19 8.88 16.03
N SER A 466 10.25 8.86 15.22
CA SER A 466 11.30 9.89 15.27
C SER A 466 10.78 11.27 14.88
N MET A 467 9.79 11.33 13.98
CA MET A 467 9.09 12.58 13.66
C MET A 467 8.21 13.06 14.82
N LEU A 468 7.35 12.16 15.37
CA LEU A 468 6.43 12.50 16.45
C LEU A 468 7.16 12.92 17.73
N ALA A 469 8.36 12.35 17.99
CA ALA A 469 9.21 12.76 19.10
C ALA A 469 9.57 14.25 19.08
N ARG A 470 9.63 14.86 17.89
CA ARG A 470 9.90 16.30 17.70
C ARG A 470 8.67 17.18 17.84
N ARG A 471 7.50 16.60 18.09
CA ARG A 471 6.22 17.30 18.28
C ARG A 471 5.88 18.28 17.13
N PRO A 472 5.89 17.83 15.86
CA PRO A 472 5.57 18.71 14.75
C PRO A 472 4.13 19.21 14.84
N LYS A 473 3.82 20.34 14.23
CA LYS A 473 2.45 20.83 14.06
C LYS A 473 1.76 20.22 12.83
N LEU A 474 2.57 19.93 11.81
CA LEU A 474 2.14 19.34 10.54
C LEU A 474 2.97 18.09 10.23
N LEU A 475 2.29 16.99 9.94
CA LEU A 475 2.89 15.80 9.33
C LEU A 475 2.62 15.81 7.83
N LEU A 476 3.67 15.73 7.04
CA LEU A 476 3.63 15.47 5.61
C LEU A 476 3.96 13.99 5.39
N LEU A 477 3.08 13.24 4.74
CA LEU A 477 3.23 11.80 4.55
C LEU A 477 3.10 11.47 3.06
N ASP A 478 4.19 11.01 2.42
CA ASP A 478 4.18 10.62 1.00
C ASP A 478 4.04 9.10 0.89
N GLU A 479 2.86 8.64 0.46
CA GLU A 479 2.46 7.23 0.27
C GLU A 479 2.77 6.31 1.47
N PRO A 480 2.36 6.64 2.70
CA PRO A 480 2.79 5.92 3.91
C PRO A 480 2.25 4.49 4.01
N THR A 481 1.30 4.11 3.15
CA THR A 481 0.62 2.82 3.20
C THR A 481 1.06 1.84 2.12
N THR A 482 1.97 2.27 1.24
CA THR A 482 2.47 1.45 0.14
C THR A 482 3.27 0.24 0.65
N GLY A 483 2.84 -0.98 0.25
CA GLY A 483 3.46 -2.23 0.67
C GLY A 483 3.28 -2.56 2.16
N GLN A 484 2.22 -2.01 2.80
CA GLN A 484 1.87 -2.35 4.18
C GLN A 484 0.78 -3.43 4.22
N ASP A 485 0.91 -4.35 5.17
CA ASP A 485 -0.15 -5.29 5.49
C ASP A 485 -1.30 -4.63 6.25
N GLU A 486 -2.44 -5.31 6.39
CA GLU A 486 -3.64 -4.77 7.04
C GLU A 486 -3.37 -4.36 8.49
N GLN A 487 -2.57 -5.11 9.23
CA GLN A 487 -2.24 -4.79 10.62
C GLN A 487 -1.45 -3.48 10.70
N SER A 488 -0.38 -3.34 9.92
CA SER A 488 0.43 -2.12 9.85
C SER A 488 -0.39 -0.92 9.41
N LEU A 489 -1.26 -1.10 8.41
CA LEU A 489 -2.18 -0.08 7.95
C LEU A 489 -3.11 0.42 9.06
N ASN A 490 -3.71 -0.50 9.82
CA ASN A 490 -4.60 -0.15 10.94
C ASN A 490 -3.85 0.56 12.09
N GLU A 491 -2.59 0.19 12.34
CA GLU A 491 -1.74 0.86 13.32
C GLU A 491 -1.41 2.30 12.89
N ILE A 492 -1.08 2.52 11.62
CA ILE A 492 -0.86 3.86 11.05
C ILE A 492 -2.13 4.71 11.15
N LYS A 493 -3.30 4.17 10.77
CA LYS A 493 -4.59 4.86 10.88
C LYS A 493 -4.85 5.33 12.32
N ARG A 494 -4.68 4.43 13.29
CA ARG A 494 -4.87 4.77 14.73
C ARG A 494 -3.91 5.86 15.19
N LEU A 495 -2.66 5.79 14.75
CA LEU A 495 -1.64 6.78 15.08
C LEU A 495 -2.01 8.17 14.53
N LEU A 496 -2.40 8.25 13.26
CA LEU A 496 -2.78 9.51 12.61
C LEU A 496 -4.05 10.12 13.22
N LEU A 497 -5.06 9.29 13.51
CA LEU A 497 -6.27 9.76 14.19
C LEU A 497 -5.98 10.24 15.61
N SER A 498 -5.11 9.56 16.35
CA SER A 498 -4.69 9.99 17.69
C SER A 498 -3.92 11.31 17.64
N TYR A 499 -3.03 11.49 16.65
CA TYR A 499 -2.29 12.73 16.42
C TYR A 499 -3.22 13.89 16.07
N LYS A 500 -4.19 13.68 15.16
CA LYS A 500 -5.24 14.64 14.84
C LYS A 500 -6.04 15.04 16.08
N ASN A 501 -6.48 14.06 16.89
CA ASN A 501 -7.27 14.31 18.09
C ASN A 501 -6.48 15.12 19.15
N ALA A 502 -5.16 15.05 19.13
CA ALA A 502 -4.27 15.88 19.93
C ALA A 502 -4.04 17.29 19.35
N GLY A 503 -4.69 17.65 18.24
CA GLY A 503 -4.60 18.96 17.60
C GLY A 503 -3.56 19.03 16.47
N GLY A 504 -2.89 17.94 16.14
CA GLY A 504 -1.95 17.87 15.02
C GLY A 504 -2.66 17.85 13.66
N SER A 505 -2.02 18.41 12.64
CA SER A 505 -2.53 18.41 11.27
C SER A 505 -1.73 17.44 10.40
N VAL A 506 -2.39 16.81 9.44
CA VAL A 506 -1.76 15.85 8.52
C VAL A 506 -2.05 16.22 7.08
N PHE A 507 -1.02 16.23 6.24
CA PHE A 507 -1.15 16.29 4.80
C PHE A 507 -0.60 14.98 4.22
N ILE A 508 -1.49 14.13 3.73
CA ILE A 508 -1.16 12.79 3.26
C ILE A 508 -1.31 12.70 1.74
N CYS A 509 -0.22 12.37 1.05
CA CYS A 509 -0.26 11.99 -0.34
C CYS A 509 -0.60 10.50 -0.43
N THR A 510 -1.66 10.15 -1.16
CA THR A 510 -2.05 8.75 -1.38
C THR A 510 -2.90 8.57 -2.63
N HIS A 511 -2.86 7.37 -3.19
CA HIS A 511 -3.77 6.94 -4.26
C HIS A 511 -4.87 5.98 -3.72
N ASP A 512 -4.83 5.64 -2.43
CA ASP A 512 -5.81 4.76 -1.79
C ASP A 512 -7.07 5.55 -1.39
N VAL A 513 -8.13 5.41 -2.22
CA VAL A 513 -9.43 6.09 -2.01
C VAL A 513 -10.12 5.62 -0.72
N GLU A 514 -9.97 4.34 -0.34
CA GLU A 514 -10.56 3.82 0.89
C GLU A 514 -9.87 4.43 2.13
N LEU A 515 -8.54 4.54 2.11
CA LEU A 515 -7.79 5.21 3.17
C LEU A 515 -8.20 6.68 3.30
N ALA A 516 -8.28 7.39 2.18
CA ALA A 516 -8.70 8.79 2.17
C ALA A 516 -10.13 8.95 2.71
N ALA A 517 -11.05 8.05 2.34
CA ALA A 517 -12.43 8.04 2.84
C ALA A 517 -12.53 7.77 4.35
N GLU A 518 -11.61 6.96 4.90
CA GLU A 518 -11.60 6.65 6.33
C GLU A 518 -10.95 7.75 7.19
N LEU A 519 -9.94 8.47 6.67
CA LEU A 519 -9.11 9.38 7.45
C LEU A 519 -9.31 10.86 7.14
N ALA A 520 -9.48 11.21 5.85
CA ALA A 520 -9.42 12.60 5.43
C ALA A 520 -10.70 13.38 5.73
N ASP A 521 -10.53 14.59 6.23
CA ASP A 521 -11.61 15.59 6.33
C ASP A 521 -11.83 16.27 4.97
N ARG A 522 -10.73 16.47 4.22
CA ARG A 522 -10.70 17.22 2.96
C ARG A 522 -9.77 16.53 1.97
N VAL A 523 -10.10 16.62 0.70
CA VAL A 523 -9.32 16.05 -0.41
C VAL A 523 -8.97 17.13 -1.41
N LEU A 524 -7.71 17.15 -1.85
CA LEU A 524 -7.22 17.90 -2.99
C LEU A 524 -6.89 16.89 -4.11
N LEU A 525 -7.49 17.06 -5.27
CA LEU A 525 -7.13 16.29 -6.46
C LEU A 525 -6.18 17.12 -7.34
N LEU A 526 -4.98 16.59 -7.59
CA LEU A 526 -3.96 17.21 -8.41
C LEU A 526 -3.93 16.56 -9.80
N ARG A 527 -3.90 17.38 -10.84
CA ARG A 527 -3.81 16.97 -12.24
C ARG A 527 -2.86 17.87 -13.00
N GLN A 528 -1.80 17.30 -13.59
CA GLN A 528 -0.84 18.01 -14.45
C GLN A 528 -0.27 19.31 -13.84
N GLY A 529 -0.02 19.28 -12.53
CA GLY A 529 0.53 20.41 -11.79
C GLY A 529 -0.48 21.45 -11.30
N GLU A 530 -1.78 21.20 -11.48
CA GLU A 530 -2.86 22.11 -11.07
C GLU A 530 -3.85 21.40 -10.12
N ILE A 531 -4.50 22.15 -9.24
CA ILE A 531 -5.59 21.61 -8.40
C ILE A 531 -6.86 21.52 -9.25
N LEU A 532 -7.31 20.30 -9.50
CA LEU A 532 -8.56 20.03 -10.21
C LEU A 532 -9.78 20.34 -9.32
N VAL A 533 -9.75 19.91 -8.07
CA VAL A 533 -10.82 20.13 -7.10
C VAL A 533 -10.26 20.08 -5.68
N ASP A 534 -10.86 20.87 -4.80
CA ASP A 534 -10.54 20.98 -3.39
C ASP A 534 -11.84 21.06 -2.58
N GLY A 535 -12.05 20.17 -1.61
CA GLY A 535 -13.28 20.17 -0.82
C GLY A 535 -13.37 19.01 0.18
N ALA A 536 -14.56 18.89 0.80
CA ALA A 536 -14.82 17.82 1.75
C ALA A 536 -14.60 16.43 1.13
N ALA A 537 -13.88 15.56 1.82
CA ALA A 537 -13.49 14.24 1.32
C ALA A 537 -14.70 13.45 0.80
N ARG A 538 -15.80 13.45 1.57
CA ARG A 538 -17.03 12.75 1.19
C ARG A 538 -17.57 13.18 -0.17
N ASN A 539 -17.61 14.49 -0.44
CA ASN A 539 -18.19 15.02 -1.67
C ASN A 539 -17.35 14.65 -2.89
N ILE A 540 -16.03 14.76 -2.76
CA ILE A 540 -15.11 14.49 -3.87
C ILE A 540 -15.01 12.98 -4.14
N LEU A 541 -14.86 12.16 -3.09
CA LEU A 541 -14.67 10.72 -3.23
C LEU A 541 -15.96 9.97 -3.61
N SER A 542 -17.13 10.60 -3.51
CA SER A 542 -18.40 10.04 -4.01
C SER A 542 -18.67 10.40 -5.47
N ASP A 543 -17.89 11.25 -6.09
CA ASP A 543 -18.04 11.64 -7.49
C ASP A 543 -17.10 10.85 -8.40
N LYS A 544 -17.66 9.91 -9.16
CA LYS A 544 -16.89 9.07 -10.10
C LYS A 544 -16.22 9.86 -11.24
N ALA A 545 -16.75 11.04 -11.60
CA ALA A 545 -16.15 11.85 -12.65
C ALA A 545 -14.79 12.41 -12.16
N TYR A 546 -14.76 13.00 -10.96
CA TYR A 546 -13.51 13.48 -10.37
C TYR A 546 -12.49 12.34 -10.17
N LEU A 547 -12.92 11.17 -9.69
CA LEU A 547 -12.03 10.02 -9.52
C LEU A 547 -11.41 9.58 -10.86
N ARG A 548 -12.22 9.44 -11.92
CA ARG A 548 -11.72 9.06 -13.25
C ARG A 548 -10.76 10.11 -13.81
N GLU A 549 -11.09 11.39 -13.71
CA GLU A 549 -10.24 12.47 -14.18
C GLU A 549 -8.89 12.55 -13.44
N SER A 550 -8.83 12.02 -12.23
CA SER A 550 -7.63 11.95 -11.38
C SER A 550 -6.93 10.59 -11.44
N GLY A 551 -7.42 9.64 -12.27
CA GLY A 551 -6.86 8.29 -12.40
C GLY A 551 -7.06 7.39 -11.18
N LEU A 552 -8.08 7.67 -10.40
CA LEU A 552 -8.43 6.92 -9.20
C LEU A 552 -9.62 6.00 -9.47
N ASN A 553 -9.64 4.85 -8.81
CA ASN A 553 -10.77 3.93 -8.86
C ASN A 553 -11.81 4.28 -7.80
N ALA A 554 -13.08 4.22 -8.17
CA ALA A 554 -14.17 4.29 -7.20
C ALA A 554 -14.12 3.09 -6.24
N THR A 555 -14.59 3.28 -5.01
CA THR A 555 -14.71 2.17 -4.05
C THR A 555 -15.80 1.18 -4.50
N ALA A 556 -15.63 -0.10 -4.12
CA ALA A 556 -16.66 -1.11 -4.36
C ALA A 556 -18.02 -0.72 -3.74
N ILE A 557 -17.98 -0.03 -2.59
CA ILE A 557 -19.18 0.44 -1.88
C ILE A 557 -19.93 1.51 -2.68
N LEU A 558 -19.22 2.40 -3.37
CA LEU A 558 -19.85 3.40 -4.23
C LEU A 558 -20.59 2.74 -5.40
N ASP A 559 -20.01 1.71 -6.02
CA ASP A 559 -20.66 0.94 -7.08
C ASP A 559 -21.89 0.17 -6.58
N ILE A 560 -21.78 -0.47 -5.42
CA ILE A 560 -22.92 -1.17 -4.78
C ILE A 560 -24.05 -0.18 -4.46
N SER A 561 -23.72 1.00 -3.91
CA SER A 561 -24.72 2.03 -3.57
C SER A 561 -25.52 2.49 -4.78
N GLU A 562 -24.87 2.73 -5.92
CA GLU A 562 -25.54 3.10 -7.17
C GLU A 562 -26.47 1.99 -7.66
N ARG A 563 -25.99 0.73 -7.66
CA ARG A 563 -26.78 -0.43 -8.08
C ARG A 563 -28.00 -0.71 -7.17
N LEU A 564 -27.90 -0.32 -5.90
CA LEU A 564 -29.02 -0.36 -4.94
C LEU A 564 -29.92 0.86 -5.03
N ASN A 565 -29.54 1.87 -5.81
CA ASN A 565 -30.27 3.15 -5.91
C ASN A 565 -30.45 3.86 -4.56
N ILE A 566 -29.44 3.75 -3.68
CA ILE A 566 -29.33 4.48 -2.41
C ILE A 566 -28.36 5.66 -2.57
N PRO A 567 -28.32 6.62 -1.61
CA PRO A 567 -27.34 7.70 -1.63
C PRO A 567 -25.90 7.19 -1.72
N SER A 568 -25.04 7.94 -2.41
CA SER A 568 -23.63 7.57 -2.61
C SER A 568 -22.93 7.33 -1.27
N CYS A 569 -22.55 6.08 -1.01
CA CYS A 569 -21.76 5.66 0.14
C CYS A 569 -20.33 5.33 -0.35
N ILE A 570 -19.33 5.66 0.44
CA ILE A 570 -17.92 5.35 0.14
C ILE A 570 -17.33 4.30 1.10
N LEU A 571 -17.97 4.09 2.25
CA LEU A 571 -17.59 3.12 3.26
C LEU A 571 -18.74 2.16 3.59
N ALA A 572 -18.42 0.91 3.92
CA ALA A 572 -19.41 -0.13 4.25
C ALA A 572 -20.37 0.28 5.38
N LYS A 573 -19.84 0.94 6.43
CA LYS A 573 -20.66 1.43 7.57
C LYS A 573 -21.75 2.43 7.19
N GLU A 574 -21.59 3.15 6.09
CA GLU A 574 -22.57 4.15 5.64
C GLU A 574 -23.80 3.49 5.03
N VAL A 575 -23.63 2.34 4.38
CA VAL A 575 -24.73 1.57 3.75
C VAL A 575 -25.75 1.12 4.78
N LYS A 576 -25.33 0.83 6.03
CA LYS A 576 -26.23 0.45 7.13
C LYS A 576 -27.32 1.50 7.45
N HIS A 577 -27.11 2.76 7.13
CA HIS A 577 -28.14 3.79 7.31
C HIS A 577 -29.32 3.64 6.35
N TYR A 578 -29.13 2.93 5.25
CA TYR A 578 -30.10 2.76 4.18
C TYR A 578 -30.58 1.31 4.02
N VAL A 579 -29.84 0.37 4.60
CA VAL A 579 -30.10 -1.06 4.47
C VAL A 579 -30.15 -1.69 5.86
N SER A 580 -31.29 -2.29 6.22
CA SER A 580 -31.45 -3.04 7.46
C SER A 580 -31.76 -4.50 7.15
N THR A 581 -31.19 -5.42 7.93
CA THR A 581 -31.56 -6.84 7.85
C THR A 581 -33.04 -7.00 8.18
N SER A 582 -33.79 -7.68 7.34
CA SER A 582 -35.12 -8.14 7.69
C SER A 582 -34.94 -9.11 8.86
N ALA A 583 -35.33 -8.72 10.06
CA ALA A 583 -35.41 -9.67 11.16
C ALA A 583 -36.23 -10.86 10.66
N MET A 584 -35.60 -12.00 10.41
CA MET A 584 -36.36 -13.23 10.23
C MET A 584 -37.14 -13.43 11.52
N GLY A 585 -38.45 -13.09 11.44
CA GLY A 585 -39.38 -13.33 12.51
C GLY A 585 -39.28 -14.81 12.88
N GLY A 586 -38.85 -15.06 14.10
CA GLY A 586 -38.89 -16.40 14.65
C GLY A 586 -40.32 -16.95 14.55
N GLN A 587 -40.46 -18.06 13.88
CA GLN A 587 -41.44 -19.10 14.20
C GLN A 587 -40.71 -20.35 14.56
#